data_15df9e750d722e9efb13053e0023641f
#
_entry.id   15df9e750d722e9efb13053e0023641f
#
_cell.length_a   1.000
_cell.length_b   1.000
_cell.length_c   1.000
_cell.angle_alpha   90.00
_cell.angle_beta   90.00
_cell.angle_gamma   90.00
#
_symmetry.space_group_name_H-M   'P 1'
#
loop_
_entity.id
_entity.type
_entity.pdbx_description
1 polymer ?
#
loop_
_entity_poly.entity_id
_entity_poly.type
_entity_poly.pdbx_seq_one_letter_code
_entity_poly.pdbx_strand_id
1 'polypeptide(L)'
;MKLLMRDEAKGKEHTIFVTIFAALMVMLVIMVMLMASAIGVSGVTLRLDENAVDILDKQVENRARYIEAQLQQAQDLTELSSFINDTARQMLDEGMLSLDTLDSPGGESLPLLEAAAPRLLKALRAKQVSGVFLILNTHDFTDRTSGDRLPCVYLRDLDPEAAPSADNSDVMFERAPAELVQAFGITTDKAWTPAQQYLDGEEDAFYVRPFQAAYESGEQTGAAADYGRWTTLPYTLLGDDREAIAYAQPLILDDGTVYGVLGIEMLESYMDTKLPWDELQNDHHGSYLLASTTSDLRGEELQIHVTANTGEQTTALQKEGWELTLHRAKGYWHYPSGGADQVVSIRQISLYNRNAPFSGERWLLIGVVGRNDLFRFSQSVTNLVSFAILLTLGFGLGCAFFVSIGLAQPVAQLSKELADAQERHQAVPEFSRTGIRELDRLADAIVTGEADGYTKEWNINGEDVTLGVVKVEK
;
A
#
# COMPACT_ATOMS: atom_id res chain seq x y z
N MET A 1 -47.49 64.99 13.87
CA MET A 1 -46.29 64.37 13.37
C MET A 1 -45.07 64.73 14.24
N LYS A 2 -45.16 64.49 15.56
CA LYS A 2 -44.13 64.81 16.55
C LYS A 2 -44.21 63.90 17.79
N LEU A 3 -44.55 62.58 17.60
CA LEU A 3 -44.76 61.67 18.73
C LEU A 3 -44.25 60.23 18.41
N LEU A 4 -43.34 60.09 17.40
CA LEU A 4 -42.82 58.81 17.01
C LEU A 4 -41.27 58.76 16.91
N MET A 5 -40.56 59.63 17.60
CA MET A 5 -39.11 59.66 17.64
C MET A 5 -38.58 59.72 19.07
N ARG A 6 -38.96 58.79 19.95
CA ARG A 6 -38.36 58.74 21.28
C ARG A 6 -38.45 57.34 21.86
N ASP A 7 -37.97 56.34 21.10
CA ASP A 7 -37.83 55.00 21.67
C ASP A 7 -36.76 54.15 20.94
N GLU A 8 -35.65 54.79 20.58
CA GLU A 8 -34.51 54.05 20.02
C GLU A 8 -33.17 54.47 20.65
N ALA A 9 -32.97 54.22 21.93
CA ALA A 9 -31.65 54.19 22.53
C ALA A 9 -31.69 53.56 23.94
N LYS A 10 -32.39 52.44 24.15
CA LYS A 10 -32.01 51.53 25.21
C LYS A 10 -30.85 50.66 24.69
N GLY A 11 -29.63 51.17 24.77
CA GLY A 11 -28.44 50.37 24.67
C GLY A 11 -28.57 49.22 25.67
N LYS A 12 -28.40 47.97 25.22
CA LYS A 12 -28.34 46.79 26.11
C LYS A 12 -27.21 47.03 27.09
N GLU A 13 -27.55 47.41 28.34
CA GLU A 13 -26.56 47.44 29.42
C GLU A 13 -26.08 46.03 29.68
N HIS A 14 -24.86 45.70 29.22
CA HIS A 14 -24.20 44.45 29.51
C HIS A 14 -23.53 44.57 30.88
N THR A 15 -23.70 43.55 31.72
CA THR A 15 -22.99 43.47 32.98
C THR A 15 -21.47 43.44 32.74
N ILE A 16 -20.68 44.02 33.63
CA ILE A 16 -19.20 44.03 33.56
C ILE A 16 -18.67 42.60 33.33
N PHE A 17 -19.27 41.60 33.99
CA PHE A 17 -18.98 40.18 33.77
C PHE A 17 -19.09 39.78 32.29
N VAL A 18 -20.24 40.08 31.65
CA VAL A 18 -20.47 39.72 30.25
C VAL A 18 -19.46 40.39 29.32
N THR A 19 -19.12 41.68 29.60
CA THR A 19 -18.17 42.41 28.76
C THR A 19 -16.75 41.86 28.87
N ILE A 20 -16.24 41.55 30.06
CA ILE A 20 -14.93 41.01 30.29
C ILE A 20 -14.86 39.58 29.75
N PHE A 21 -15.88 38.74 30.04
CA PHE A 21 -15.96 37.38 29.55
C PHE A 21 -16.00 37.33 28.02
N ALA A 22 -16.82 38.17 27.36
CA ALA A 22 -16.87 38.23 25.91
C ALA A 22 -15.54 38.67 25.28
N ALA A 23 -14.84 39.65 25.86
CA ALA A 23 -13.54 40.09 25.38
C ALA A 23 -12.48 38.98 25.49
N LEU A 24 -12.42 38.27 26.61
CA LEU A 24 -11.52 37.14 26.82
C LEU A 24 -11.87 35.99 25.89
N MET A 25 -13.15 35.70 25.65
CA MET A 25 -13.61 34.67 24.73
C MET A 25 -13.24 34.99 23.30
N VAL A 26 -13.39 36.20 22.83
CA VAL A 26 -12.97 36.63 21.49
C VAL A 26 -11.47 36.47 21.33
N MET A 27 -10.67 36.87 22.30
CA MET A 27 -9.21 36.68 22.29
C MET A 27 -8.83 35.22 22.25
N LEU A 28 -9.46 34.34 23.06
CA LEU A 28 -9.24 32.93 23.06
C LEU A 28 -9.57 32.30 21.72
N VAL A 29 -10.73 32.61 21.14
CA VAL A 29 -11.14 32.10 19.82
C VAL A 29 -10.15 32.50 18.73
N ILE A 30 -9.73 33.78 18.73
CA ILE A 30 -8.71 34.26 17.78
C ILE A 30 -7.38 33.46 17.95
N MET A 31 -6.92 33.27 19.19
CA MET A 31 -5.68 32.54 19.46
C MET A 31 -5.77 31.07 19.00
N VAL A 32 -6.90 30.40 19.27
CA VAL A 32 -7.15 29.02 18.83
C VAL A 32 -7.25 28.95 17.30
N MET A 33 -7.92 29.90 16.65
CA MET A 33 -7.97 29.99 15.18
C MET A 33 -6.59 30.20 14.56
N LEU A 34 -5.77 31.08 15.12
CA LEU A 34 -4.39 31.29 14.65
C LEU A 34 -3.55 30.03 14.79
N MET A 35 -3.66 29.33 15.92
CA MET A 35 -2.95 28.09 16.15
C MET A 35 -3.42 26.98 15.18
N ALA A 36 -4.72 26.80 15.00
CA ALA A 36 -5.29 25.83 14.05
C ALA A 36 -4.89 26.17 12.59
N SER A 37 -4.91 27.46 12.24
CA SER A 37 -4.48 27.96 10.93
C SER A 37 -2.97 27.72 10.70
N ALA A 38 -2.13 27.98 11.68
CA ALA A 38 -0.68 27.75 11.59
C ALA A 38 -0.37 26.27 11.33
N ILE A 39 -1.09 25.34 11.98
CA ILE A 39 -0.94 23.90 11.78
C ILE A 39 -1.48 23.47 10.40
N GLY A 40 -2.65 23.97 10.01
CA GLY A 40 -3.27 23.68 8.71
C GLY A 40 -2.44 24.21 7.54
N VAL A 41 -1.93 25.45 7.63
CA VAL A 41 -1.08 26.08 6.60
C VAL A 41 0.30 25.44 6.52
N SER A 42 0.83 24.89 7.62
CA SER A 42 2.14 24.21 7.61
C SER A 42 2.16 22.94 6.76
N GLY A 43 1.00 22.39 6.40
CA GLY A 43 0.89 21.19 5.56
C GLY A 43 1.54 19.94 6.20
N VAL A 44 1.73 19.93 7.52
CA VAL A 44 2.43 18.82 8.21
C VAL A 44 1.76 17.48 7.94
N THR A 45 0.42 17.42 8.05
CA THR A 45 -0.34 16.18 7.80
C THR A 45 -0.24 15.75 6.35
N LEU A 46 -0.30 16.68 5.40
CA LEU A 46 -0.13 16.38 3.97
C LEU A 46 1.26 15.81 3.68
N ARG A 47 2.30 16.41 4.25
CA ARG A 47 3.68 15.91 4.10
C ARG A 47 3.91 14.55 4.75
N LEU A 48 3.21 14.26 5.86
CA LEU A 48 3.26 12.94 6.49
C LEU A 48 2.60 11.88 5.61
N ASP A 49 1.48 12.21 4.96
CA ASP A 49 0.81 11.31 4.02
C ASP A 49 1.67 11.10 2.77
N GLU A 50 2.24 12.15 2.19
CA GLU A 50 3.18 12.06 1.06
C GLU A 50 4.41 11.21 1.41
N ASN A 51 5.00 11.39 2.60
CA ASN A 51 6.12 10.59 3.06
C ASN A 51 5.75 9.10 3.24
N ALA A 52 4.55 8.81 3.74
CA ALA A 52 4.08 7.44 3.91
C ALA A 52 3.97 6.72 2.55
N VAL A 53 3.40 7.39 1.54
CA VAL A 53 3.32 6.88 0.17
C VAL A 53 4.72 6.73 -0.44
N ASP A 54 5.64 7.70 -0.25
CA ASP A 54 7.01 7.63 -0.77
C ASP A 54 7.81 6.47 -0.15
N ILE A 55 7.59 6.17 1.13
CA ILE A 55 8.20 5.01 1.80
C ILE A 55 7.67 3.71 1.18
N LEU A 56 6.35 3.57 1.02
CA LEU A 56 5.74 2.41 0.36
C LEU A 56 6.30 2.25 -1.06
N ASP A 57 6.37 3.33 -1.82
CA ASP A 57 6.90 3.36 -3.18
C ASP A 57 8.35 2.86 -3.26
N LYS A 58 9.20 3.28 -2.32
CA LYS A 58 10.61 2.85 -2.27
C LYS A 58 10.76 1.39 -1.85
N GLN A 59 9.92 0.92 -0.92
CA GLN A 59 9.92 -0.49 -0.52
C GLN A 59 9.55 -1.38 -1.70
N VAL A 60 8.45 -1.06 -2.40
CA VAL A 60 8.01 -1.79 -3.59
C VAL A 60 9.04 -1.72 -4.73
N GLU A 61 9.67 -0.56 -4.94
CA GLU A 61 10.74 -0.41 -5.95
C GLU A 61 11.96 -1.30 -5.64
N ASN A 62 12.41 -1.32 -4.39
CA ASN A 62 13.54 -2.16 -4.00
C ASN A 62 13.23 -3.65 -4.17
N ARG A 63 12.02 -4.07 -3.77
CA ARG A 63 11.57 -5.45 -3.95
C ARG A 63 11.39 -5.79 -5.42
N ALA A 64 10.86 -4.88 -6.23
CA ALA A 64 10.70 -5.08 -7.68
C ALA A 64 12.05 -5.34 -8.38
N ARG A 65 13.08 -4.57 -8.05
CA ARG A 65 14.45 -4.79 -8.58
C ARG A 65 15.01 -6.13 -8.16
N TYR A 66 14.75 -6.56 -6.92
CA TYR A 66 15.18 -7.86 -6.45
C TYR A 66 14.47 -8.99 -7.23
N ILE A 67 13.14 -8.93 -7.35
CA ILE A 67 12.35 -9.93 -8.08
C ILE A 67 12.73 -9.95 -9.57
N GLU A 68 12.90 -8.76 -10.19
CA GLU A 68 13.37 -8.66 -11.59
C GLU A 68 14.69 -9.41 -11.80
N ALA A 69 15.67 -9.19 -10.94
CA ALA A 69 16.95 -9.85 -11.04
C ALA A 69 16.83 -11.38 -10.84
N GLN A 70 16.00 -11.83 -9.88
CA GLN A 70 15.77 -13.26 -9.64
C GLN A 70 15.08 -13.93 -10.83
N LEU A 71 14.02 -13.33 -11.38
CA LEU A 71 13.30 -13.88 -12.53
C LEU A 71 14.18 -13.88 -13.78
N GLN A 72 14.95 -12.82 -14.04
CA GLN A 72 15.91 -12.76 -15.15
C GLN A 72 17.01 -13.81 -15.02
N GLN A 73 17.53 -14.03 -13.83
CA GLN A 73 18.52 -15.10 -13.60
C GLN A 73 17.91 -16.50 -13.79
N ALA A 74 16.68 -16.71 -13.35
CA ALA A 74 15.96 -17.96 -13.50
C ALA A 74 15.68 -18.27 -14.97
N GLN A 75 15.20 -17.31 -15.75
CA GLN A 75 14.85 -17.48 -17.17
C GLN A 75 16.03 -17.61 -18.13
N ASP A 76 17.26 -17.31 -17.70
CA ASP A 76 18.44 -17.50 -18.54
C ASP A 76 18.77 -19.00 -18.69
N LEU A 77 18.20 -19.64 -19.66
CA LEU A 77 18.42 -21.07 -19.99
C LEU A 77 19.41 -21.29 -21.14
N THR A 78 20.18 -20.27 -21.51
CA THR A 78 21.06 -20.29 -22.69
C THR A 78 22.04 -21.46 -22.70
N GLU A 79 22.76 -21.67 -21.59
CA GLU A 79 23.74 -22.78 -21.48
C GLU A 79 23.05 -24.14 -21.57
N LEU A 80 21.89 -24.30 -20.91
CA LEU A 80 21.17 -25.56 -20.88
C LEU A 80 20.52 -25.86 -22.23
N SER A 81 19.93 -24.89 -22.86
CA SER A 81 19.33 -24.95 -24.21
C SER A 81 20.39 -25.31 -25.25
N SER A 82 21.57 -24.66 -25.21
CA SER A 82 22.67 -24.96 -26.12
C SER A 82 23.15 -26.43 -25.96
N PHE A 83 23.31 -26.89 -24.73
CA PHE A 83 23.71 -28.29 -24.47
C PHE A 83 22.68 -29.28 -25.03
N ILE A 84 21.38 -29.03 -24.84
CA ILE A 84 20.31 -29.92 -25.32
C ILE A 84 20.28 -29.92 -26.85
N ASN A 85 20.39 -28.75 -27.49
CA ASN A 85 20.41 -28.59 -28.95
C ASN A 85 21.62 -29.31 -29.58
N ASP A 86 22.84 -29.16 -29.00
CA ASP A 86 24.04 -29.82 -29.49
C ASP A 86 23.92 -31.35 -29.36
N THR A 87 23.34 -31.82 -28.25
CA THR A 87 23.12 -33.27 -28.01
C THR A 87 22.07 -33.82 -29.00
N ALA A 88 20.96 -33.10 -29.19
CA ALA A 88 19.92 -33.52 -30.13
C ALA A 88 20.46 -33.57 -31.57
N ARG A 89 21.25 -32.58 -32.00
CA ARG A 89 21.88 -32.54 -33.30
C ARG A 89 22.82 -33.75 -33.48
N GLN A 90 23.70 -34.01 -32.53
CA GLN A 90 24.61 -35.17 -32.59
C GLN A 90 23.82 -36.47 -32.71
N MET A 91 22.76 -36.65 -31.94
CA MET A 91 21.94 -37.87 -31.99
C MET A 91 21.16 -38.02 -33.32
N LEU A 92 20.72 -36.90 -33.91
CA LEU A 92 20.12 -36.91 -35.26
C LEU A 92 21.14 -37.30 -36.33
N ASP A 93 22.33 -36.73 -36.29
CA ASP A 93 23.43 -37.05 -37.25
C ASP A 93 23.88 -38.50 -37.15
N GLU A 94 23.90 -39.09 -35.96
CA GLU A 94 24.22 -40.48 -35.71
C GLU A 94 23.06 -41.46 -35.99
N GLY A 95 21.87 -40.95 -36.29
CA GLY A 95 20.67 -41.74 -36.58
C GLY A 95 20.08 -42.41 -35.32
N MET A 96 20.44 -41.93 -34.12
CA MET A 96 19.90 -42.42 -32.85
C MET A 96 18.58 -41.75 -32.51
N LEU A 97 18.24 -40.65 -33.17
CA LEU A 97 17.02 -39.83 -32.98
C LEU A 97 16.40 -39.55 -34.33
N SER A 98 15.09 -39.53 -34.38
CA SER A 98 14.32 -39.09 -35.54
C SER A 98 13.27 -38.07 -35.15
N LEU A 99 13.20 -36.91 -35.84
CA LEU A 99 12.22 -35.87 -35.55
C LEU A 99 10.77 -36.36 -35.76
N ASP A 100 10.56 -37.28 -36.71
CA ASP A 100 9.22 -37.82 -37.02
C ASP A 100 8.62 -38.66 -35.86
N THR A 101 9.47 -39.18 -34.99
CA THR A 101 9.06 -40.06 -33.91
C THR A 101 9.45 -39.53 -32.52
N LEU A 102 10.14 -38.40 -32.47
CA LEU A 102 10.67 -37.81 -31.23
C LEU A 102 9.60 -37.56 -30.17
N ASP A 103 8.43 -37.10 -30.54
CA ASP A 103 7.31 -36.80 -29.67
C ASP A 103 6.33 -37.99 -29.49
N SER A 104 6.67 -39.15 -29.98
CA SER A 104 5.91 -40.38 -29.79
C SER A 104 6.27 -41.06 -28.45
N PRO A 105 5.27 -41.42 -27.65
CA PRO A 105 5.54 -42.14 -26.40
C PRO A 105 6.03 -43.56 -26.74
N GLY A 106 7.28 -43.84 -26.58
CA GLY A 106 7.74 -45.22 -26.76
C GLY A 106 9.16 -45.49 -27.24
N GLY A 107 10.11 -44.63 -26.89
CA GLY A 107 11.51 -45.12 -26.96
C GLY A 107 12.50 -44.24 -27.69
N GLU A 108 12.15 -43.61 -28.81
CA GLU A 108 13.17 -42.84 -29.57
C GLU A 108 13.57 -41.53 -28.89
N SER A 109 12.73 -40.94 -28.03
CA SER A 109 13.05 -39.77 -27.22
C SER A 109 13.92 -40.08 -25.99
N LEU A 110 13.95 -41.33 -25.53
CA LEU A 110 14.59 -41.70 -24.26
C LEU A 110 16.09 -41.35 -24.21
N PRO A 111 16.91 -41.57 -25.25
CA PRO A 111 18.34 -41.20 -25.21
C PRO A 111 18.58 -39.71 -24.97
N LEU A 112 17.77 -38.84 -25.59
CA LEU A 112 17.87 -37.41 -25.38
C LEU A 112 17.46 -37.02 -23.96
N LEU A 113 16.36 -37.58 -23.44
CA LEU A 113 15.88 -37.34 -22.08
C LEU A 113 16.89 -37.82 -21.03
N GLU A 114 17.54 -38.98 -21.24
CA GLU A 114 18.60 -39.49 -20.37
C GLU A 114 19.85 -38.59 -20.38
N ALA A 115 20.24 -38.05 -21.52
CA ALA A 115 21.35 -37.12 -21.61
C ALA A 115 21.05 -35.78 -20.98
N ALA A 116 19.77 -35.28 -21.08
CA ALA A 116 19.34 -34.02 -20.54
C ALA A 116 19.14 -34.06 -19.01
N ALA A 117 18.64 -35.16 -18.42
CA ALA A 117 18.22 -35.21 -17.02
C ALA A 117 19.32 -34.78 -16.00
N PRO A 118 20.61 -35.18 -16.11
CA PRO A 118 21.64 -34.68 -15.20
C PRO A 118 21.88 -33.18 -15.30
N ARG A 119 21.69 -32.61 -16.48
CA ARG A 119 21.84 -31.16 -16.72
C ARG A 119 20.66 -30.38 -16.17
N LEU A 120 19.46 -30.94 -16.32
CA LEU A 120 18.23 -30.38 -15.71
C LEU A 120 18.37 -30.38 -14.17
N LEU A 121 18.81 -31.49 -13.56
CA LEU A 121 19.04 -31.54 -12.11
C LEU A 121 20.09 -30.53 -11.64
N LYS A 122 21.18 -30.37 -12.40
CA LYS A 122 22.18 -29.33 -12.10
C LYS A 122 21.60 -27.92 -12.21
N ALA A 123 20.80 -27.65 -13.23
CA ALA A 123 20.15 -26.36 -13.45
C ALA A 123 19.13 -26.04 -12.35
N LEU A 124 18.30 -27.02 -11.94
CA LEU A 124 17.37 -26.91 -10.83
C LEU A 124 18.05 -26.33 -9.58
N ARG A 125 19.15 -26.95 -9.18
CA ARG A 125 19.92 -26.54 -7.99
C ARG A 125 20.68 -25.24 -8.17
N ALA A 126 21.31 -25.03 -9.34
CA ALA A 126 22.11 -23.84 -9.59
C ALA A 126 21.27 -22.56 -9.68
N LYS A 127 20.04 -22.69 -10.16
CA LYS A 127 19.10 -21.56 -10.32
C LYS A 127 18.22 -21.34 -9.10
N GLN A 128 18.21 -22.29 -8.17
CA GLN A 128 17.35 -22.25 -6.98
C GLN A 128 15.88 -22.02 -7.36
N VAL A 129 15.37 -22.82 -8.27
CA VAL A 129 13.97 -22.83 -8.71
C VAL A 129 13.26 -24.08 -8.24
N SER A 130 11.94 -24.03 -8.10
CA SER A 130 11.16 -25.19 -7.61
C SER A 130 11.06 -26.31 -8.62
N GLY A 131 11.18 -26.02 -9.92
CA GLY A 131 11.12 -27.05 -10.94
C GLY A 131 11.91 -26.71 -12.20
N VAL A 132 12.26 -27.74 -12.95
CA VAL A 132 12.84 -27.62 -14.28
C VAL A 132 12.26 -28.71 -15.16
N PHE A 133 11.96 -28.38 -16.40
CA PHE A 133 11.33 -29.33 -17.31
C PHE A 133 11.85 -29.24 -18.74
N LEU A 134 11.79 -30.36 -19.42
CA LEU A 134 12.00 -30.52 -20.86
C LEU A 134 10.79 -31.30 -21.39
N ILE A 135 10.05 -30.73 -22.35
CA ILE A 135 8.92 -31.39 -23.01
C ILE A 135 9.21 -31.42 -24.52
N LEU A 136 9.14 -32.58 -25.12
CA LEU A 136 9.40 -32.77 -26.54
C LEU A 136 8.10 -32.76 -27.34
N ASN A 137 8.11 -32.01 -28.44
CA ASN A 137 7.01 -31.90 -29.39
C ASN A 137 7.54 -31.37 -30.71
N THR A 138 7.17 -32.01 -31.81
CA THR A 138 7.59 -31.62 -33.18
C THR A 138 6.45 -31.19 -34.05
N HIS A 139 5.20 -31.33 -33.57
CA HIS A 139 3.99 -30.99 -34.33
C HIS A 139 3.31 -29.74 -33.80
N ASP A 140 2.54 -29.11 -34.65
CA ASP A 140 1.66 -28.02 -34.25
C ASP A 140 0.71 -28.47 -33.16
N PHE A 141 0.56 -27.65 -32.10
CA PHE A 141 -0.38 -27.97 -31.05
C PHE A 141 -1.83 -27.95 -31.49
N THR A 142 -2.16 -27.27 -32.57
CA THR A 142 -3.50 -27.30 -33.19
C THR A 142 -3.87 -28.68 -33.76
N ASP A 143 -2.88 -29.50 -34.06
CA ASP A 143 -3.07 -30.88 -34.53
C ASP A 143 -3.13 -31.91 -33.39
N ARG A 144 -2.89 -31.48 -32.14
CA ARG A 144 -2.94 -32.36 -30.97
C ARG A 144 -4.39 -32.57 -30.49
N THR A 145 -4.59 -33.74 -29.93
CA THR A 145 -5.87 -34.14 -29.31
C THR A 145 -5.72 -34.38 -27.83
N SER A 146 -6.83 -34.17 -27.10
CA SER A 146 -6.83 -34.40 -25.65
C SER A 146 -6.47 -35.83 -25.32
N GLY A 147 -5.49 -35.97 -24.43
CA GLY A 147 -4.95 -37.28 -24.04
C GLY A 147 -3.62 -37.64 -24.71
N ASP A 148 -3.17 -36.87 -25.71
CA ASP A 148 -1.84 -37.05 -26.31
C ASP A 148 -0.75 -36.95 -25.25
N ARG A 149 0.25 -37.80 -25.36
CA ARG A 149 1.34 -37.91 -24.39
C ARG A 149 2.63 -37.40 -24.99
N LEU A 150 3.17 -36.34 -24.41
CA LEU A 150 4.42 -35.73 -24.82
C LEU A 150 5.56 -36.26 -23.97
N PRO A 151 6.63 -36.82 -24.58
CA PRO A 151 7.81 -37.28 -23.84
C PRO A 151 8.43 -36.10 -23.08
N CYS A 152 8.76 -36.30 -21.82
CA CYS A 152 9.29 -35.22 -21.00
C CYS A 152 10.12 -35.69 -19.81
N VAL A 153 10.89 -34.79 -19.27
CA VAL A 153 11.47 -34.84 -17.91
C VAL A 153 11.01 -33.60 -17.16
N TYR A 154 10.42 -33.82 -16.01
CA TYR A 154 10.02 -32.74 -15.11
C TYR A 154 10.48 -33.08 -13.70
N LEU A 155 11.45 -32.31 -13.20
CA LEU A 155 12.04 -32.42 -11.87
C LEU A 155 11.52 -31.30 -10.98
N ARG A 156 11.22 -31.60 -9.73
CA ARG A 156 10.77 -30.63 -8.73
C ARG A 156 11.57 -30.80 -7.43
N ASP A 157 11.87 -29.64 -6.82
CA ASP A 157 12.41 -29.45 -5.48
C ASP A 157 11.42 -28.56 -4.71
N LEU A 158 10.95 -29.03 -3.56
CA LEU A 158 9.96 -28.30 -2.77
C LEU A 158 10.60 -27.22 -1.86
N ASP A 159 11.92 -27.29 -1.65
CA ASP A 159 12.68 -26.34 -0.85
C ASP A 159 14.02 -25.97 -1.53
N PRO A 160 13.98 -25.19 -2.62
CA PRO A 160 15.17 -24.87 -3.42
C PRO A 160 16.29 -24.13 -2.66
N GLU A 161 16.00 -23.57 -1.48
CA GLU A 161 16.99 -22.90 -0.63
C GLU A 161 17.69 -23.84 0.35
N ALA A 162 17.15 -25.03 0.55
CA ALA A 162 17.78 -26.02 1.39
C ALA A 162 19.09 -26.51 0.78
N ALA A 163 19.98 -27.01 1.62
CA ALA A 163 21.20 -27.63 1.14
C ALA A 163 20.87 -28.93 0.37
N PRO A 164 21.39 -29.11 -0.87
CA PRO A 164 21.12 -30.29 -1.68
C PRO A 164 21.50 -31.58 -0.98
N SER A 165 20.62 -32.59 -1.06
CA SER A 165 20.90 -33.94 -0.54
C SER A 165 21.82 -34.69 -1.44
N ALA A 166 22.78 -35.44 -0.86
CA ALA A 166 23.77 -36.20 -1.61
C ALA A 166 23.15 -37.37 -2.40
N ASP A 167 22.02 -37.88 -1.96
CA ASP A 167 21.28 -39.00 -2.57
C ASP A 167 20.08 -38.54 -3.42
N ASN A 168 19.96 -37.23 -3.70
CA ASN A 168 18.86 -36.62 -4.42
C ASN A 168 17.47 -36.85 -3.80
N SER A 169 17.37 -37.14 -2.50
CA SER A 169 16.08 -37.31 -1.80
C SER A 169 15.28 -36.01 -1.62
N ASP A 170 15.92 -34.90 -1.87
CA ASP A 170 15.34 -33.53 -1.92
C ASP A 170 14.57 -33.22 -3.23
N VAL A 171 14.76 -34.07 -4.26
CA VAL A 171 14.19 -33.87 -5.60
C VAL A 171 13.25 -35.01 -5.96
N MET A 172 12.23 -34.73 -6.74
CA MET A 172 11.28 -35.72 -7.24
C MET A 172 11.03 -35.57 -8.74
N PHE A 173 10.70 -36.64 -9.41
CA PHE A 173 10.13 -36.62 -10.75
C PHE A 173 8.64 -36.39 -10.68
N GLU A 174 8.17 -35.34 -11.32
CA GLU A 174 6.76 -35.11 -11.60
C GLU A 174 6.34 -35.85 -12.85
N ARG A 175 7.17 -35.76 -13.89
CA ARG A 175 6.98 -36.43 -15.18
C ARG A 175 8.32 -36.98 -15.68
N ALA A 176 8.39 -38.26 -15.99
CA ALA A 176 9.55 -38.86 -16.63
C ALA A 176 9.22 -40.28 -17.08
N PRO A 177 9.85 -40.85 -18.15
CA PRO A 177 9.78 -42.24 -18.47
C PRO A 177 10.23 -43.15 -17.30
N ALA A 178 9.60 -44.30 -17.13
CA ALA A 178 9.88 -45.22 -16.03
C ALA A 178 11.36 -45.69 -16.01
N GLU A 179 11.94 -45.88 -17.18
CA GLU A 179 13.33 -46.25 -17.39
C GLU A 179 14.27 -45.20 -16.77
N LEU A 180 13.96 -43.91 -16.98
CA LEU A 180 14.74 -42.80 -16.46
C LEU A 180 14.62 -42.71 -14.92
N VAL A 181 13.41 -42.90 -14.37
CA VAL A 181 13.19 -42.94 -12.92
C VAL A 181 14.06 -44.08 -12.28
N GLN A 182 14.08 -45.26 -12.89
CA GLN A 182 14.88 -46.36 -12.41
C GLN A 182 16.41 -46.10 -12.51
N ALA A 183 16.84 -45.49 -13.61
CA ALA A 183 18.26 -45.22 -13.85
C ALA A 183 18.84 -44.19 -12.85
N PHE A 184 18.07 -43.16 -12.48
CA PHE A 184 18.53 -42.09 -11.60
C PHE A 184 18.24 -42.32 -10.11
N GLY A 185 17.34 -43.24 -9.77
CA GLY A 185 17.00 -43.54 -8.38
C GLY A 185 16.33 -42.32 -7.64
N ILE A 186 15.88 -41.32 -8.38
CA ILE A 186 15.14 -40.19 -7.82
C ILE A 186 13.70 -40.62 -7.56
N THR A 187 13.13 -40.20 -6.44
CA THR A 187 11.74 -40.50 -6.08
C THR A 187 10.75 -39.88 -7.04
N THR A 188 9.56 -40.44 -7.13
CA THR A 188 8.47 -39.88 -7.92
C THR A 188 7.44 -39.20 -7.00
N ASP A 189 6.80 -38.14 -7.49
CA ASP A 189 5.64 -37.56 -6.82
C ASP A 189 4.42 -38.52 -6.85
N LYS A 190 3.47 -38.30 -5.97
CA LYS A 190 2.17 -39.05 -5.92
C LYS A 190 1.37 -38.95 -7.23
N ALA A 191 1.50 -37.81 -7.92
CA ALA A 191 0.84 -37.52 -9.19
C ALA A 191 1.72 -37.81 -10.42
N TRP A 192 2.82 -38.56 -10.25
CA TRP A 192 3.73 -38.84 -11.33
C TRP A 192 3.07 -39.55 -12.51
N THR A 193 3.44 -39.13 -13.72
CA THR A 193 3.11 -39.81 -14.96
C THR A 193 4.35 -39.96 -15.87
N PRO A 194 4.39 -40.97 -16.76
CA PRO A 194 5.57 -41.17 -17.62
C PRO A 194 5.77 -40.15 -18.73
N ALA A 195 4.78 -39.26 -18.95
CA ALA A 195 4.79 -38.24 -19.99
C ALA A 195 3.88 -37.06 -19.59
N GLN A 196 4.10 -35.90 -20.19
CA GLN A 196 3.15 -34.76 -20.08
C GLN A 196 1.92 -35.09 -20.93
N GLN A 197 0.75 -34.94 -20.34
CA GLN A 197 -0.52 -35.11 -21.06
C GLN A 197 -1.00 -33.75 -21.57
N TYR A 198 -1.32 -33.69 -22.86
CA TYR A 198 -2.00 -32.55 -23.45
C TYR A 198 -3.51 -32.66 -23.21
N LEU A 199 -4.17 -31.55 -22.83
CA LEU A 199 -5.61 -31.47 -22.60
C LEU A 199 -6.22 -30.38 -23.47
N ASP A 200 -7.45 -30.63 -23.97
CA ASP A 200 -8.20 -29.61 -24.73
C ASP A 200 -8.42 -28.37 -23.86
N GLY A 201 -8.30 -27.19 -24.45
CA GLY A 201 -8.44 -25.92 -23.75
C GLY A 201 -7.19 -25.41 -23.06
N GLU A 202 -6.09 -26.15 -23.15
CA GLU A 202 -4.77 -25.71 -22.63
C GLU A 202 -3.98 -24.85 -23.62
N GLU A 203 -4.64 -24.08 -24.47
CA GLU A 203 -3.97 -23.18 -25.44
C GLU A 203 -3.00 -22.19 -24.75
N ASP A 204 -3.26 -21.86 -23.49
CA ASP A 204 -2.43 -20.99 -22.66
C ASP A 204 -1.49 -21.76 -21.70
N ALA A 205 -1.41 -23.11 -21.80
CA ALA A 205 -0.52 -23.89 -20.96
C ALA A 205 0.94 -23.39 -21.06
N PHE A 206 1.66 -23.53 -19.95
CA PHE A 206 3.02 -22.99 -19.79
C PHE A 206 4.02 -23.43 -20.88
N TYR A 207 3.78 -24.53 -21.54
CA TYR A 207 4.63 -25.11 -22.59
C TYR A 207 4.11 -24.88 -24.02
N VAL A 208 2.81 -24.59 -24.20
CA VAL A 208 2.18 -24.45 -25.52
C VAL A 208 2.55 -23.13 -26.19
N ARG A 209 2.29 -22.01 -25.52
CA ARG A 209 2.49 -20.67 -26.09
C ARG A 209 3.90 -20.39 -26.58
N PRO A 210 4.98 -20.67 -25.82
CA PRO A 210 6.35 -20.46 -26.31
C PRO A 210 6.68 -21.30 -27.54
N PHE A 211 6.24 -22.56 -27.55
CA PHE A 211 6.41 -23.44 -28.69
C PHE A 211 5.71 -22.91 -29.93
N GLN A 212 4.40 -22.63 -29.78
CA GLN A 212 3.55 -22.20 -30.90
C GLN A 212 4.04 -20.89 -31.53
N ALA A 213 4.45 -19.92 -30.69
CA ALA A 213 4.99 -18.66 -31.21
C ALA A 213 6.25 -18.85 -32.06
N ALA A 214 7.13 -19.78 -31.71
CA ALA A 214 8.31 -20.10 -32.49
C ALA A 214 7.94 -20.90 -33.74
N TYR A 215 7.05 -21.89 -33.61
CA TYR A 215 6.61 -22.75 -34.70
C TYR A 215 5.91 -21.94 -35.81
N GLU A 216 5.02 -21.03 -35.47
CA GLU A 216 4.31 -20.16 -36.43
C GLU A 216 5.20 -19.09 -37.06
N SER A 217 6.26 -18.67 -36.37
CA SER A 217 7.14 -17.62 -36.90
C SER A 217 7.88 -18.07 -38.17
N GLY A 218 8.19 -19.35 -38.29
CA GLY A 218 8.92 -19.92 -39.41
C GLY A 218 10.29 -19.27 -39.67
N GLU A 219 10.71 -18.34 -38.84
CA GLU A 219 11.94 -17.56 -39.00
C GLU A 219 13.11 -18.27 -38.35
N GLN A 220 14.16 -18.52 -39.10
CA GLN A 220 15.42 -19.11 -38.65
C GLN A 220 16.29 -18.14 -37.80
N THR A 221 15.82 -16.94 -37.51
CA THR A 221 16.69 -15.83 -37.05
C THR A 221 16.44 -15.35 -35.62
N GLY A 222 15.43 -15.85 -34.90
CA GLY A 222 15.18 -15.49 -33.50
C GLY A 222 15.98 -16.33 -32.52
N ALA A 223 16.54 -15.72 -31.47
CA ALA A 223 17.07 -16.51 -30.35
C ALA A 223 15.89 -17.21 -29.63
N ALA A 224 16.06 -18.47 -29.24
CA ALA A 224 15.03 -19.22 -28.52
C ALA A 224 14.46 -18.46 -27.31
N ALA A 225 15.30 -17.69 -26.61
CA ALA A 225 14.91 -16.86 -25.50
C ALA A 225 13.92 -15.70 -25.89
N ASP A 226 13.92 -15.26 -27.16
CA ASP A 226 12.98 -14.21 -27.60
C ASP A 226 11.53 -14.74 -27.63
N TYR A 227 11.32 -16.03 -27.81
CA TYR A 227 10.03 -16.70 -27.73
C TYR A 227 9.69 -17.21 -26.33
N GLY A 228 10.55 -16.93 -25.35
CA GLY A 228 10.32 -17.34 -23.97
C GLY A 228 9.19 -16.54 -23.31
N ARG A 229 8.38 -17.21 -22.50
CA ARG A 229 7.23 -16.62 -21.81
C ARG A 229 7.07 -17.12 -20.39
N TRP A 230 6.75 -16.20 -19.46
CA TRP A 230 6.23 -16.52 -18.16
C TRP A 230 4.71 -16.74 -18.22
N THR A 231 4.19 -17.65 -17.43
CA THR A 231 2.72 -17.82 -17.28
C THR A 231 2.10 -16.59 -16.64
N THR A 232 1.02 -16.11 -17.22
CA THR A 232 0.29 -14.92 -16.72
C THR A 232 -0.70 -15.26 -15.62
N LEU A 233 -1.02 -16.54 -15.44
CA LEU A 233 -1.85 -17.09 -14.38
C LEU A 233 -1.12 -18.27 -13.74
N PRO A 234 -1.34 -18.55 -12.44
CA PRO A 234 -0.82 -19.77 -11.83
C PRO A 234 -1.48 -21.00 -12.46
N TYR A 235 -0.78 -22.10 -12.46
CA TYR A 235 -1.27 -23.38 -12.96
C TYR A 235 -0.95 -24.52 -11.97
N THR A 236 -1.62 -25.65 -12.10
CA THR A 236 -1.34 -26.88 -11.40
C THR A 236 -1.06 -28.00 -12.40
N LEU A 237 -0.16 -28.92 -12.06
CA LEU A 237 0.02 -30.13 -12.86
C LEU A 237 -1.17 -31.09 -12.64
N LEU A 238 -1.53 -31.83 -13.66
CA LEU A 238 -2.61 -32.82 -13.57
C LEU A 238 -2.38 -33.82 -12.41
N GLY A 239 -3.30 -33.87 -11.47
CA GLY A 239 -3.22 -34.69 -10.26
C GLY A 239 -2.49 -34.07 -9.08
N ASP A 240 -2.01 -32.84 -9.22
CA ASP A 240 -1.36 -32.04 -8.18
C ASP A 240 -2.26 -30.86 -7.76
N ASP A 241 -2.11 -30.40 -6.53
CA ASP A 241 -2.81 -29.25 -5.95
C ASP A 241 -1.89 -28.03 -5.71
N ARG A 242 -0.60 -28.15 -6.01
CA ARG A 242 0.39 -27.09 -5.83
C ARG A 242 0.34 -26.11 -7.02
N GLU A 243 0.00 -24.88 -6.74
CA GLU A 243 0.03 -23.81 -7.73
C GLU A 243 1.47 -23.35 -8.01
N ALA A 244 1.73 -23.04 -9.27
CA ALA A 244 3.05 -22.65 -9.74
C ALA A 244 2.96 -21.63 -10.89
N ILE A 245 4.05 -20.92 -11.10
CA ILE A 245 4.32 -20.15 -12.30
C ILE A 245 5.52 -20.75 -13.02
N ALA A 246 5.55 -20.65 -14.33
CA ALA A 246 6.67 -21.15 -15.12
C ALA A 246 7.14 -20.18 -16.18
N TYR A 247 8.42 -20.22 -16.46
CA TYR A 247 9.01 -19.70 -17.67
C TYR A 247 9.36 -20.87 -18.60
N ALA A 248 8.99 -20.77 -19.86
CA ALA A 248 9.36 -21.74 -20.87
C ALA A 248 9.84 -21.03 -22.14
N GLN A 249 10.82 -21.64 -22.81
CA GLN A 249 11.31 -21.22 -24.12
C GLN A 249 11.36 -22.41 -25.08
N PRO A 250 11.19 -22.21 -26.41
CA PRO A 250 11.28 -23.30 -27.37
C PRO A 250 12.72 -23.83 -27.49
N LEU A 251 12.85 -25.08 -27.90
CA LEU A 251 14.08 -25.65 -28.40
C LEU A 251 14.04 -25.62 -29.93
N ILE A 252 15.03 -24.97 -30.53
CA ILE A 252 15.09 -24.72 -31.95
C ILE A 252 16.45 -25.22 -32.49
N LEU A 253 16.42 -26.07 -33.50
CA LEU A 253 17.63 -26.51 -34.21
C LEU A 253 18.13 -25.41 -35.18
N ASP A 254 19.36 -25.57 -35.69
CA ASP A 254 19.98 -24.59 -36.60
C ASP A 254 19.23 -24.40 -37.91
N ASP A 255 18.43 -25.37 -38.32
CA ASP A 255 17.58 -25.32 -39.49
C ASP A 255 16.22 -24.63 -39.25
N GLY A 256 15.98 -24.17 -38.01
CA GLY A 256 14.73 -23.54 -37.59
C GLY A 256 13.67 -24.52 -37.09
N THR A 257 13.94 -25.83 -37.07
CA THR A 257 12.98 -26.83 -36.57
C THR A 257 12.77 -26.68 -35.07
N VAL A 258 11.53 -26.45 -34.66
CA VAL A 258 11.14 -26.44 -33.23
C VAL A 258 10.78 -27.86 -32.80
N TYR A 259 11.44 -28.38 -31.76
CA TYR A 259 11.29 -29.79 -31.38
C TYR A 259 10.95 -30.03 -29.90
N GLY A 260 10.66 -28.93 -29.18
CA GLY A 260 10.25 -29.02 -27.79
C GLY A 260 10.32 -27.69 -27.07
N VAL A 261 10.13 -27.74 -25.78
CA VAL A 261 10.27 -26.61 -24.85
C VAL A 261 11.11 -26.99 -23.64
N LEU A 262 11.90 -26.04 -23.20
CA LEU A 262 12.70 -26.10 -21.98
C LEU A 262 12.23 -25.01 -21.04
N GLY A 263 12.06 -25.33 -19.74
CA GLY A 263 11.59 -24.31 -18.81
C GLY A 263 11.94 -24.57 -17.36
N ILE A 264 11.59 -23.60 -16.54
CA ILE A 264 11.69 -23.62 -15.09
C ILE A 264 10.33 -23.35 -14.46
N GLU A 265 10.16 -23.80 -13.23
CA GLU A 265 8.97 -23.59 -12.43
C GLU A 265 9.33 -22.92 -11.10
N MET A 266 8.44 -22.05 -10.62
CA MET A 266 8.45 -21.54 -9.26
C MET A 266 7.10 -21.84 -8.61
N LEU A 267 7.09 -22.64 -7.55
CA LEU A 267 5.90 -22.89 -6.75
C LEU A 267 5.45 -21.60 -6.04
N GLU A 268 4.13 -21.45 -5.85
CA GLU A 268 3.57 -20.32 -5.08
C GLU A 268 4.18 -20.27 -3.69
N SER A 269 4.27 -21.40 -2.99
CA SER A 269 4.90 -21.49 -1.67
C SER A 269 6.35 -21.02 -1.63
N TYR A 270 7.09 -21.18 -2.73
CA TYR A 270 8.45 -20.66 -2.85
C TYR A 270 8.44 -19.15 -3.16
N MET A 271 7.53 -18.68 -4.02
CA MET A 271 7.36 -17.26 -4.29
C MET A 271 6.98 -16.46 -3.04
N ASP A 272 6.23 -17.05 -2.10
CA ASP A 272 5.90 -16.43 -0.81
C ASP A 272 7.16 -16.05 -0.03
N THR A 273 8.22 -16.86 -0.10
CA THR A 273 9.50 -16.55 0.56
C THR A 273 10.22 -15.36 -0.09
N LYS A 274 9.96 -15.10 -1.37
CA LYS A 274 10.58 -14.01 -2.14
C LYS A 274 9.78 -12.69 -2.05
N LEU A 275 8.52 -12.77 -1.58
CA LEU A 275 7.59 -11.66 -1.45
C LEU A 275 7.20 -11.43 0.03
N PRO A 276 8.16 -11.11 0.93
CA PRO A 276 7.89 -10.96 2.36
C PRO A 276 7.03 -9.71 2.62
N TRP A 277 5.74 -9.92 2.74
CA TRP A 277 4.72 -8.88 2.92
C TRP A 277 4.88 -8.05 4.20
N ASP A 278 5.54 -8.57 5.22
CA ASP A 278 5.84 -7.90 6.48
C ASP A 278 6.80 -6.71 6.33
N GLU A 279 7.51 -6.59 5.20
CA GLU A 279 8.30 -5.41 4.88
C GLU A 279 7.46 -4.16 4.65
N LEU A 280 6.21 -4.32 4.19
CA LEU A 280 5.37 -3.19 3.78
C LEU A 280 4.83 -2.41 4.95
N GLN A 281 4.74 -3.04 6.13
CA GLN A 281 4.30 -2.39 7.37
C GLN A 281 4.76 -3.11 8.63
N ASN A 282 5.00 -2.34 9.69
CA ASN A 282 5.35 -2.85 11.02
C ASN A 282 4.22 -3.65 11.70
N ASP A 283 2.97 -3.55 11.22
CA ASP A 283 1.77 -4.13 11.84
C ASP A 283 1.14 -5.30 11.05
N HIS A 284 1.85 -5.87 10.08
CA HIS A 284 1.47 -7.11 9.37
C HIS A 284 0.21 -7.07 8.47
N HIS A 285 -0.16 -5.92 7.92
CA HIS A 285 -1.35 -5.76 7.05
C HIS A 285 -1.03 -5.42 5.60
N GLY A 286 0.15 -5.78 5.11
CA GLY A 286 0.55 -5.58 3.73
C GLY A 286 0.37 -6.84 2.88
N SER A 287 0.43 -6.67 1.56
CA SER A 287 0.48 -7.77 0.59
C SER A 287 1.38 -7.39 -0.58
N TYR A 288 2.10 -8.37 -1.13
CA TYR A 288 2.75 -8.25 -2.42
C TYR A 288 1.99 -9.05 -3.47
N LEU A 289 1.85 -8.48 -4.66
CA LEU A 289 1.29 -9.15 -5.81
C LEU A 289 2.32 -9.08 -6.95
N LEU A 290 2.62 -10.24 -7.54
CA LEU A 290 3.28 -10.32 -8.82
C LEU A 290 2.18 -10.48 -9.88
N ALA A 291 2.13 -9.58 -10.84
CA ALA A 291 1.01 -9.50 -11.77
C ALA A 291 1.48 -9.15 -13.18
N SER A 292 0.63 -9.38 -14.17
CA SER A 292 0.83 -8.96 -15.54
C SER A 292 -0.36 -8.17 -16.06
N THR A 293 -0.11 -7.33 -17.06
CA THR A 293 -1.16 -6.58 -17.77
C THR A 293 -0.74 -6.31 -19.21
N THR A 294 -1.73 -6.21 -20.09
CA THR A 294 -1.54 -5.69 -21.44
C THR A 294 -1.96 -4.23 -21.59
N SER A 295 -2.57 -3.67 -20.54
CA SER A 295 -3.08 -2.30 -20.52
C SER A 295 -1.95 -1.26 -20.35
N ASP A 296 -2.22 -0.01 -20.76
CA ASP A 296 -1.30 1.10 -20.50
C ASP A 296 -1.43 1.55 -19.04
N LEU A 297 -0.29 1.70 -18.35
CA LEU A 297 -0.21 2.17 -16.95
C LEU A 297 -0.61 3.64 -16.76
N ARG A 298 -0.90 4.36 -17.85
CA ARG A 298 -1.30 5.78 -17.83
C ARG A 298 -2.78 6.00 -17.67
N GLY A 299 -3.60 4.94 -17.81
CA GLY A 299 -5.05 4.99 -17.65
C GLY A 299 -5.51 5.31 -16.24
N GLU A 300 -6.80 5.55 -16.06
CA GLU A 300 -7.44 5.69 -14.76
C GLU A 300 -7.78 4.34 -14.13
N GLU A 301 -7.95 3.32 -14.96
CA GLU A 301 -8.22 1.93 -14.61
C GLU A 301 -7.15 1.02 -15.17
N LEU A 302 -6.75 0.04 -14.40
CA LEU A 302 -5.77 -0.96 -14.77
C LEU A 302 -6.30 -2.33 -14.40
N GLN A 303 -6.53 -3.17 -15.41
CA GLN A 303 -6.84 -4.59 -15.24
C GLN A 303 -5.54 -5.37 -15.23
N ILE A 304 -5.36 -6.19 -14.22
CA ILE A 304 -4.19 -7.02 -14.02
C ILE A 304 -4.58 -8.48 -13.81
N HIS A 305 -3.69 -9.38 -14.21
CA HIS A 305 -3.73 -10.80 -13.87
C HIS A 305 -2.67 -11.05 -12.80
N VAL A 306 -3.09 -11.48 -11.63
CA VAL A 306 -2.19 -11.78 -10.51
C VAL A 306 -1.64 -13.17 -10.70
N THR A 307 -0.33 -13.29 -10.73
CA THR A 307 0.40 -14.55 -10.99
C THR A 307 0.90 -15.18 -9.69
N ALA A 308 1.28 -14.37 -8.72
CA ALA A 308 1.65 -14.79 -7.38
C ALA A 308 1.31 -13.67 -6.39
N ASN A 309 0.97 -14.05 -5.16
CA ASN A 309 0.65 -13.08 -4.12
C ASN A 309 0.97 -13.64 -2.73
N THR A 310 1.16 -12.72 -1.78
CA THR A 310 1.43 -13.04 -0.39
C THR A 310 0.77 -12.01 0.53
N GLY A 311 0.48 -12.39 1.77
CA GLY A 311 -0.20 -11.54 2.74
C GLY A 311 -1.72 -11.72 2.76
N GLU A 312 -2.47 -10.68 3.14
CA GLU A 312 -3.91 -10.77 3.38
C GLU A 312 -4.77 -10.96 2.12
N GLN A 313 -4.23 -10.63 0.94
CA GLN A 313 -4.98 -10.64 -0.31
C GLN A 313 -5.13 -12.01 -0.96
N THR A 314 -4.35 -13.01 -0.52
CA THR A 314 -4.28 -14.34 -1.14
C THR A 314 -5.67 -14.99 -1.33
N THR A 315 -6.45 -15.08 -0.26
CA THR A 315 -7.76 -15.75 -0.30
C THR A 315 -8.80 -14.98 -1.12
N ALA A 316 -8.72 -13.66 -1.14
CA ALA A 316 -9.65 -12.82 -1.90
C ALA A 316 -9.41 -12.98 -3.40
N LEU A 317 -8.15 -12.95 -3.83
CA LEU A 317 -7.75 -13.04 -5.23
C LEU A 317 -8.05 -14.41 -5.85
N GLN A 318 -7.84 -15.49 -5.10
CA GLN A 318 -8.23 -16.83 -5.56
C GLN A 318 -9.73 -16.94 -5.86
N LYS A 319 -10.57 -16.27 -5.05
CA LYS A 319 -12.03 -16.23 -5.30
C LYS A 319 -12.42 -15.40 -6.50
N GLU A 320 -11.63 -14.38 -6.83
CA GLU A 320 -11.85 -13.47 -7.97
C GLU A 320 -11.23 -14.01 -9.27
N GLY A 321 -10.65 -15.21 -9.27
CA GLY A 321 -10.06 -15.85 -10.45
C GLY A 321 -8.78 -15.16 -10.93
N TRP A 322 -8.00 -14.62 -9.99
CA TRP A 322 -6.70 -13.97 -10.24
C TRP A 322 -6.76 -12.69 -11.08
N GLU A 323 -7.93 -12.07 -11.21
CA GLU A 323 -8.12 -10.79 -11.90
C GLU A 323 -8.42 -9.68 -10.90
N LEU A 324 -7.80 -8.51 -11.08
CA LEU A 324 -8.00 -7.35 -10.23
C LEU A 324 -8.05 -6.07 -11.06
N THR A 325 -8.99 -5.18 -10.72
CA THR A 325 -9.08 -3.85 -11.31
C THR A 325 -8.63 -2.79 -10.32
N LEU A 326 -7.59 -2.03 -10.68
CA LEU A 326 -7.08 -0.92 -9.89
C LEU A 326 -7.57 0.41 -10.46
N HIS A 327 -7.89 1.34 -9.56
CA HIS A 327 -8.33 2.69 -9.90
C HIS A 327 -7.30 3.71 -9.45
N ARG A 328 -7.07 4.76 -10.26
CA ARG A 328 -6.14 5.83 -9.90
C ARG A 328 -6.90 7.04 -9.35
N ALA A 329 -6.59 7.43 -8.13
CA ALA A 329 -7.14 8.64 -7.51
C ALA A 329 -6.08 9.34 -6.65
N LYS A 330 -6.11 10.67 -6.56
CA LYS A 330 -5.23 11.48 -5.70
C LYS A 330 -3.72 11.21 -5.86
N GLY A 331 -3.30 10.75 -7.05
CA GLY A 331 -1.87 10.50 -7.34
C GLY A 331 -1.37 9.10 -7.02
N TYR A 332 -2.17 8.24 -6.42
CA TYR A 332 -1.84 6.84 -6.14
C TYR A 332 -2.91 5.87 -6.68
N TRP A 333 -2.56 4.61 -6.82
CA TRP A 333 -3.48 3.54 -7.17
C TRP A 333 -4.19 3.02 -5.93
N HIS A 334 -5.45 2.63 -6.08
CA HIS A 334 -6.25 2.04 -5.01
C HIS A 334 -7.31 1.08 -5.56
N TYR A 335 -7.81 0.21 -4.70
CA TYR A 335 -9.00 -0.60 -4.98
C TYR A 335 -9.77 -0.89 -3.68
N PRO A 336 -11.09 -1.07 -3.76
CA PRO A 336 -11.89 -1.48 -2.61
C PRO A 336 -11.74 -2.98 -2.36
N SER A 337 -11.40 -3.40 -1.15
CA SER A 337 -11.37 -4.80 -0.73
C SER A 337 -12.00 -4.95 0.65
N GLY A 338 -12.96 -5.87 0.79
CA GLY A 338 -13.58 -6.15 2.09
C GLY A 338 -14.27 -4.97 2.78
N GLY A 339 -14.69 -3.94 2.02
CA GLY A 339 -15.26 -2.69 2.55
C GLY A 339 -14.24 -1.65 3.02
N ALA A 340 -12.95 -1.92 2.87
CA ALA A 340 -11.84 -0.99 3.12
C ALA A 340 -11.20 -0.53 1.80
N ASP A 341 -10.65 0.68 1.80
CA ASP A 341 -9.89 1.22 0.68
C ASP A 341 -8.42 0.81 0.84
N GLN A 342 -7.85 0.17 -0.19
CA GLN A 342 -6.46 -0.26 -0.23
C GLN A 342 -5.64 0.73 -1.06
N VAL A 343 -4.49 1.12 -0.56
CA VAL A 343 -3.50 1.94 -1.28
C VAL A 343 -2.49 1.03 -1.94
N VAL A 344 -2.15 1.33 -3.17
CA VAL A 344 -1.35 0.46 -4.02
C VAL A 344 -0.17 1.22 -4.61
N SER A 345 1.01 0.66 -4.50
CA SER A 345 2.21 1.08 -5.23
C SER A 345 2.57 0.07 -6.30
N ILE A 346 2.84 0.53 -7.51
CA ILE A 346 3.11 -0.31 -8.68
C ILE A 346 4.51 -0.01 -9.21
N ARG A 347 5.28 -1.08 -9.48
CA ARG A 347 6.55 -1.01 -10.19
C ARG A 347 6.59 -2.02 -11.32
N GLN A 348 7.00 -1.56 -12.48
CA GLN A 348 7.18 -2.42 -13.64
C GLN A 348 8.46 -3.24 -13.51
N ILE A 349 8.39 -4.51 -13.91
CA ILE A 349 9.47 -5.47 -14.00
C ILE A 349 9.70 -5.76 -15.49
N SER A 350 10.94 -5.72 -15.93
CA SER A 350 11.31 -5.93 -17.33
C SER A 350 11.81 -7.37 -17.55
N LEU A 351 10.95 -8.25 -18.04
CA LEU A 351 11.27 -9.66 -18.26
C LEU A 351 11.52 -10.01 -19.73
N TYR A 352 11.02 -9.22 -20.67
CA TYR A 352 11.10 -9.51 -22.10
C TYR A 352 11.91 -8.47 -22.85
N ASN A 353 12.59 -8.93 -23.91
CA ASN A 353 13.21 -8.07 -24.90
C ASN A 353 12.12 -7.34 -25.73
N ARG A 354 12.43 -6.15 -26.25
CA ARG A 354 11.47 -5.35 -27.03
C ARG A 354 10.94 -6.04 -28.27
N ASN A 355 11.69 -6.98 -28.84
CA ASN A 355 11.33 -7.69 -30.07
C ASN A 355 10.64 -9.04 -29.79
N ALA A 356 10.52 -9.44 -28.52
CA ALA A 356 9.85 -10.68 -28.16
C ALA A 356 8.35 -10.62 -28.48
N PRO A 357 7.72 -11.72 -28.97
CA PRO A 357 6.28 -11.78 -29.25
C PRO A 357 5.42 -11.39 -28.05
N PHE A 358 5.92 -11.67 -26.84
CA PHE A 358 5.23 -11.39 -25.56
C PHE A 358 5.62 -10.07 -24.92
N SER A 359 6.35 -9.18 -25.61
CA SER A 359 6.78 -7.86 -25.11
C SER A 359 5.62 -6.91 -24.76
N GLY A 360 4.41 -7.20 -25.27
CA GLY A 360 3.18 -6.50 -24.88
C GLY A 360 2.68 -6.84 -23.48
N GLU A 361 3.08 -7.98 -22.92
CA GLU A 361 2.78 -8.37 -21.53
C GLU A 361 3.72 -7.63 -20.57
N ARG A 362 3.18 -6.67 -19.82
CA ARG A 362 3.93 -5.90 -18.84
C ARG A 362 3.82 -6.56 -17.49
N TRP A 363 4.96 -6.86 -16.91
CA TRP A 363 5.05 -7.45 -15.58
C TRP A 363 5.15 -6.36 -14.51
N LEU A 364 4.47 -6.58 -13.39
CA LEU A 364 4.32 -5.60 -12.32
C LEU A 364 4.56 -6.27 -10.99
N LEU A 365 5.33 -5.61 -10.13
CA LEU A 365 5.25 -5.86 -8.70
C LEU A 365 4.39 -4.79 -8.05
N ILE A 366 3.46 -5.22 -7.23
CA ILE A 366 2.47 -4.38 -6.60
C ILE A 366 2.55 -4.59 -5.10
N GLY A 367 2.76 -3.52 -4.36
CA GLY A 367 2.63 -3.50 -2.90
C GLY A 367 1.28 -2.94 -2.53
N VAL A 368 0.55 -3.65 -1.67
CA VAL A 368 -0.80 -3.30 -1.22
C VAL A 368 -0.79 -3.08 0.28
N VAL A 369 -1.39 -1.97 0.72
CA VAL A 369 -1.48 -1.62 2.14
C VAL A 369 -2.84 -0.98 2.43
N GLY A 370 -3.46 -1.35 3.55
CA GLY A 370 -4.69 -0.72 4.00
C GLY A 370 -4.51 0.79 4.18
N ARG A 371 -5.42 1.60 3.64
CA ARG A 371 -5.35 3.06 3.74
C ARG A 371 -5.27 3.55 5.18
N ASN A 372 -6.06 2.96 6.08
CA ASN A 372 -6.06 3.35 7.48
C ASN A 372 -4.73 3.05 8.16
N ASP A 373 -4.07 1.98 7.74
CA ASP A 373 -2.79 1.56 8.29
C ASP A 373 -1.65 2.42 7.75
N LEU A 374 -1.64 2.69 6.45
CA LEU A 374 -0.64 3.55 5.82
C LEU A 374 -0.63 4.96 6.44
N PHE A 375 -1.82 5.54 6.70
CA PHE A 375 -1.95 6.89 7.23
C PHE A 375 -2.19 6.95 8.74
N ARG A 376 -2.04 5.84 9.47
CA ARG A 376 -2.27 5.75 10.93
C ARG A 376 -1.47 6.79 11.71
N PHE A 377 -0.20 6.97 11.36
CA PHE A 377 0.66 7.94 12.03
C PHE A 377 0.17 9.38 11.81
N SER A 378 -0.15 9.75 10.58
CA SER A 378 -0.72 11.06 10.25
C SER A 378 -2.04 11.32 10.97
N GLN A 379 -2.93 10.32 11.00
CA GLN A 379 -4.20 10.41 11.74
C GLN A 379 -3.97 10.55 13.25
N SER A 380 -3.02 9.82 13.82
CA SER A 380 -2.67 9.92 15.24
C SER A 380 -2.16 11.30 15.60
N VAL A 381 -1.30 11.89 14.77
CA VAL A 381 -0.83 13.27 14.94
C VAL A 381 -1.99 14.25 14.85
N THR A 382 -2.88 14.10 13.86
CA THR A 382 -4.07 14.94 13.69
C THR A 382 -4.99 14.88 14.90
N ASN A 383 -5.24 13.67 15.41
CA ASN A 383 -6.08 13.46 16.61
C ASN A 383 -5.44 14.07 17.86
N LEU A 384 -4.13 13.91 18.04
CA LEU A 384 -3.39 14.51 19.16
C LEU A 384 -3.47 16.03 19.13
N VAL A 385 -3.24 16.64 17.96
CA VAL A 385 -3.34 18.07 17.76
C VAL A 385 -4.76 18.57 18.03
N SER A 386 -5.76 17.89 17.50
CA SER A 386 -7.19 18.23 17.72
C SER A 386 -7.55 18.15 19.20
N PHE A 387 -7.10 17.13 19.89
CA PHE A 387 -7.29 16.99 21.34
C PHE A 387 -6.61 18.12 22.12
N ALA A 388 -5.38 18.48 21.77
CA ALA A 388 -4.65 19.58 22.41
C ALA A 388 -5.39 20.94 22.21
N ILE A 389 -5.94 21.17 21.00
CA ILE A 389 -6.76 22.36 20.70
C ILE A 389 -8.01 22.39 21.58
N LEU A 390 -8.75 21.28 21.67
CA LEU A 390 -9.94 21.17 22.50
C LEU A 390 -9.64 21.40 23.99
N LEU A 391 -8.55 20.82 24.48
CA LEU A 391 -8.11 20.98 25.86
C LEU A 391 -7.73 22.45 26.15
N THR A 392 -7.00 23.09 25.25
CA THR A 392 -6.64 24.52 25.35
C THR A 392 -7.87 25.40 25.35
N LEU A 393 -8.87 25.12 24.49
CA LEU A 393 -10.13 25.83 24.46
C LEU A 393 -10.89 25.68 25.78
N GLY A 394 -11.02 24.45 26.30
CA GLY A 394 -11.71 24.15 27.56
C GLY A 394 -11.04 24.83 28.75
N PHE A 395 -9.72 24.76 28.84
CA PHE A 395 -8.95 25.42 29.89
C PHE A 395 -9.05 26.94 29.82
N GLY A 396 -8.94 27.50 28.60
CA GLY A 396 -9.07 28.94 28.37
C GLY A 396 -10.46 29.47 28.72
N LEU A 397 -11.52 28.71 28.40
CA LEU A 397 -12.90 29.00 28.82
C LEU A 397 -13.03 29.06 30.34
N GLY A 398 -12.49 28.06 31.03
CA GLY A 398 -12.46 28.03 32.51
C GLY A 398 -11.73 29.23 33.09
N CYS A 399 -10.53 29.54 32.59
CA CYS A 399 -9.78 30.70 33.03
C CYS A 399 -10.56 32.03 32.78
N ALA A 400 -11.13 32.19 31.58
CA ALA A 400 -11.94 33.40 31.27
C ALA A 400 -13.13 33.54 32.20
N PHE A 401 -13.80 32.43 32.51
CA PHE A 401 -14.93 32.43 33.45
C PHE A 401 -14.50 32.84 34.87
N PHE A 402 -13.44 32.22 35.44
CA PHE A 402 -12.94 32.53 36.76
C PHE A 402 -12.41 33.97 36.87
N VAL A 403 -11.65 34.45 35.87
CA VAL A 403 -11.18 35.83 35.83
C VAL A 403 -12.35 36.82 35.73
N SER A 404 -13.36 36.52 34.95
CA SER A 404 -14.53 37.40 34.82
C SER A 404 -15.34 37.48 36.10
N ILE A 405 -15.50 36.36 36.81
CA ILE A 405 -16.13 36.35 38.14
C ILE A 405 -15.29 37.14 39.16
N GLY A 406 -13.99 36.85 39.21
CA GLY A 406 -13.07 37.45 40.17
C GLY A 406 -12.96 38.97 40.03
N LEU A 407 -13.13 39.52 38.82
CA LEU A 407 -13.10 40.95 38.57
C LEU A 407 -14.51 41.58 38.63
N ALA A 408 -15.52 40.91 38.14
CA ALA A 408 -16.85 41.48 38.04
C ALA A 408 -17.63 41.50 39.38
N GLN A 409 -17.50 40.48 40.19
CA GLN A 409 -18.22 40.36 41.46
C GLN A 409 -17.87 41.50 42.46
N PRO A 410 -16.59 41.79 42.75
CA PRO A 410 -16.23 42.87 43.65
C PRO A 410 -16.71 44.25 43.19
N VAL A 411 -16.62 44.53 41.85
CA VAL A 411 -17.11 45.80 41.25
C VAL A 411 -18.62 45.91 41.35
N ALA A 412 -19.34 44.84 41.02
CA ALA A 412 -20.79 44.81 41.12
C ALA A 412 -21.29 44.96 42.55
N GLN A 413 -20.58 44.34 43.51
CA GLN A 413 -20.90 44.46 44.94
C GLN A 413 -20.68 45.88 45.45
N LEU A 414 -19.54 46.50 45.14
CA LEU A 414 -19.24 47.90 45.44
C LEU A 414 -20.29 48.84 44.89
N SER A 415 -20.65 48.65 43.62
CA SER A 415 -21.69 49.47 42.95
C SER A 415 -23.06 49.31 43.60
N LYS A 416 -23.42 48.11 43.99
CA LYS A 416 -24.69 47.84 44.67
C LYS A 416 -24.73 48.43 46.08
N GLU A 417 -23.68 48.26 46.87
CA GLU A 417 -23.59 48.82 48.23
C GLU A 417 -23.64 50.35 48.22
N LEU A 418 -23.02 50.99 47.19
CA LEU A 418 -23.08 52.40 46.95
C LEU A 418 -24.50 52.89 46.63
N ALA A 419 -25.19 52.19 45.68
CA ALA A 419 -26.55 52.49 45.31
C ALA A 419 -27.55 52.34 46.47
N ASP A 420 -27.41 51.26 47.23
CA ASP A 420 -28.24 50.99 48.44
C ASP A 420 -28.03 52.04 49.55
N ALA A 421 -26.81 52.54 49.74
CA ALA A 421 -26.51 53.62 50.68
C ALA A 421 -27.12 54.96 50.23
N GLN A 422 -27.05 55.27 48.95
CA GLN A 422 -27.62 56.45 48.35
C GLN A 422 -29.15 56.47 48.44
N GLU A 423 -29.84 55.38 48.18
CA GLU A 423 -31.31 55.26 48.31
C GLU A 423 -31.78 55.42 49.76
N ARG A 424 -30.99 54.90 50.73
CA ARG A 424 -31.37 54.94 52.16
C ARG A 424 -30.95 56.22 52.86
N HIS A 425 -30.30 57.18 52.22
CA HIS A 425 -29.72 58.40 52.82
C HIS A 425 -28.83 58.04 54.05
N GLN A 426 -28.11 56.94 54.01
CA GLN A 426 -27.22 56.50 55.09
C GLN A 426 -25.77 56.77 54.68
N ALA A 427 -24.90 56.99 55.68
CA ALA A 427 -23.47 57.09 55.43
C ALA A 427 -22.97 55.80 54.73
N VAL A 428 -22.05 55.97 53.77
CA VAL A 428 -21.48 54.84 53.02
C VAL A 428 -20.83 53.88 53.99
N PRO A 429 -21.21 52.57 53.98
CA PRO A 429 -20.61 51.62 54.90
C PRO A 429 -19.14 51.38 54.56
N GLU A 430 -18.32 50.98 55.55
CA GLU A 430 -16.97 50.48 55.24
C GLU A 430 -17.07 49.30 54.34
N PHE A 431 -16.49 49.41 53.11
CA PHE A 431 -16.45 48.32 52.14
C PHE A 431 -15.54 47.21 52.61
N SER A 432 -15.98 45.95 52.45
CA SER A 432 -15.11 44.82 52.68
C SER A 432 -13.98 44.80 51.68
N ARG A 433 -12.76 44.59 52.12
CA ARG A 433 -11.59 44.52 51.21
C ARG A 433 -11.75 43.41 50.20
N THR A 434 -11.61 43.76 48.95
CA THR A 434 -11.80 42.87 47.80
C THR A 434 -10.53 42.06 47.47
N GLY A 435 -9.36 42.48 48.03
CA GLY A 435 -8.04 41.92 47.71
C GLY A 435 -7.46 42.44 46.40
N ILE A 436 -8.18 43.26 45.67
CA ILE A 436 -7.70 43.95 44.47
C ILE A 436 -7.34 45.38 44.85
N ARG A 437 -6.05 45.68 44.86
CA ARG A 437 -5.46 46.92 45.39
C ARG A 437 -6.09 48.21 44.78
N GLU A 438 -6.42 48.19 43.53
CA GLU A 438 -7.01 49.31 42.83
C GLU A 438 -8.47 49.52 43.26
N LEU A 439 -9.24 48.44 43.47
CA LEU A 439 -10.60 48.49 43.93
C LEU A 439 -10.67 48.88 45.40
N ASP A 440 -9.78 48.37 46.24
CA ASP A 440 -9.68 48.68 47.66
C ASP A 440 -9.33 50.20 47.82
N ARG A 441 -8.42 50.76 47.02
CA ARG A 441 -8.11 52.19 46.97
C ARG A 441 -9.28 53.04 46.51
N LEU A 442 -10.05 52.59 45.53
CA LEU A 442 -11.24 53.26 45.07
C LEU A 442 -12.32 53.32 46.16
N ALA A 443 -12.52 52.17 46.84
CA ALA A 443 -13.44 52.11 47.99
C ALA A 443 -13.00 53.04 49.13
N ASP A 444 -11.73 53.06 49.49
CA ASP A 444 -11.18 53.97 50.51
C ASP A 444 -11.35 55.46 50.10
N ALA A 445 -11.14 55.80 48.81
CA ALA A 445 -11.30 57.14 48.31
C ALA A 445 -12.77 57.62 48.33
N ILE A 446 -13.73 56.73 48.07
CA ILE A 446 -15.15 57.01 48.16
C ILE A 446 -15.58 57.32 49.61
N VAL A 447 -15.15 56.49 50.57
CA VAL A 447 -15.42 56.64 51.97
C VAL A 447 -14.79 57.94 52.52
N THR A 448 -13.53 58.23 52.16
CA THR A 448 -12.79 59.42 52.60
C THR A 448 -13.35 60.68 51.93
N GLY A 449 -13.74 60.63 50.68
CA GLY A 449 -14.34 61.75 49.92
C GLY A 449 -15.68 62.18 50.50
N GLU A 450 -16.49 61.28 51.05
CA GLU A 450 -17.75 61.61 51.71
C GLU A 450 -17.55 62.20 53.12
N ALA A 451 -16.46 61.83 53.80
CA ALA A 451 -16.09 62.36 55.09
C ALA A 451 -15.57 63.80 55.02
N ASP A 452 -14.91 64.17 53.93
CA ASP A 452 -14.26 65.49 53.78
C ASP A 452 -15.09 66.54 53.05
N GLY A 453 -16.29 66.24 52.56
CA GLY A 453 -17.23 67.22 51.91
C GLY A 453 -16.55 67.91 50.74
N TYR A 454 -16.41 67.30 49.62
CA TYR A 454 -15.83 67.92 48.40
C TYR A 454 -16.70 69.02 47.89
N THR A 455 -16.23 70.27 47.99
CA THR A 455 -16.66 71.37 47.14
C THR A 455 -15.75 71.46 45.92
N LYS A 456 -16.27 71.25 44.75
CA LYS A 456 -15.52 71.47 43.50
C LYS A 456 -16.13 72.66 42.80
N GLU A 457 -15.34 73.75 42.68
CA GLU A 457 -15.71 74.88 41.86
C GLU A 457 -15.45 74.66 40.40
N TRP A 458 -16.46 74.78 39.59
CA TRP A 458 -16.37 74.66 38.14
C TRP A 458 -16.83 76.03 37.52
N ASN A 459 -15.94 76.54 36.65
CA ASN A 459 -16.30 77.67 35.83
C ASN A 459 -16.98 77.22 34.53
N ILE A 460 -18.27 77.43 34.41
CA ILE A 460 -19.03 77.06 33.25
C ILE A 460 -19.59 78.36 32.63
N ASN A 461 -19.09 78.79 31.49
CA ASN A 461 -19.47 79.98 30.73
C ASN A 461 -19.29 81.33 31.46
N GLY A 462 -18.25 81.44 32.35
CA GLY A 462 -17.94 82.65 33.04
C GLY A 462 -18.70 82.87 34.37
N GLU A 463 -19.45 81.86 34.79
CA GLU A 463 -20.05 81.80 36.13
C GLU A 463 -19.43 80.68 36.94
N ASP A 464 -18.97 80.93 38.14
CA ASP A 464 -18.46 79.97 39.10
C ASP A 464 -19.63 79.21 39.75
N VAL A 465 -19.81 77.99 39.40
CA VAL A 465 -20.81 77.12 39.98
C VAL A 465 -20.18 76.23 41.04
N THR A 466 -20.52 76.41 42.30
CA THR A 466 -20.08 75.61 43.44
C THR A 466 -21.11 74.52 43.71
N LEU A 467 -20.76 73.26 43.40
CA LEU A 467 -21.54 72.09 43.81
C LEU A 467 -21.02 71.64 45.18
N GLY A 468 -21.70 71.97 46.22
CA GLY A 468 -21.43 71.51 47.56
C GLY A 468 -22.35 70.33 47.92
N VAL A 469 -21.75 69.22 48.39
CA VAL A 469 -22.51 68.20 49.10
C VAL A 469 -22.66 68.64 50.55
N VAL A 470 -23.91 69.02 50.92
CA VAL A 470 -24.23 69.44 52.26
C VAL A 470 -24.23 68.22 53.19
N LYS A 471 -23.31 68.18 54.16
CA LYS A 471 -23.34 67.24 55.26
C LYS A 471 -24.57 67.54 56.13
N VAL A 472 -25.55 66.70 56.15
CA VAL A 472 -26.66 66.78 57.08
C VAL A 472 -26.19 66.21 58.44
N GLU A 473 -25.83 67.08 59.33
CA GLU A 473 -25.67 66.69 60.75
C GLU A 473 -27.05 66.39 61.32
N LYS A 474 -27.14 65.19 62.02
CA LYS A 474 -28.32 64.79 62.80
C LYS A 474 -28.47 65.62 64.04
#